data_72d6a22cd3da2c8803e3fe1df284eaf2
#
_entry.id   72d6a22cd3da2c8803e3fe1df284eaf2
#
_cell.length_a   1.000
_cell.length_b   1.000
_cell.length_c   1.000
_cell.angle_alpha   90.00
_cell.angle_beta   90.00
_cell.angle_gamma   90.00
#
_symmetry.space_group_name_H-M   'P 1'
#
loop_
_entity.id
_entity.type
_entity.pdbx_description
1 polymer ?
#
loop_
_entity_poly.entity_id
_entity_poly.type
_entity_poly.pdbx_seq_one_letter_code
_entity_poly.pdbx_strand_id
1 'polypeptide(L)'
;VLDMAARYNVAKNAETLIAAESKLDQIVREVAEKSQTAEIDMAQSEQRSDITGQHIVAQKEVVKAYELQFKIARRTLTDVLGAYTELAGIEQEYVSARNDFRDAALDYLVAQSQVANWAGVVQEK
;
A
#
# COMPACT_ATOMS: atom_id res chain seq x y z
N VAL A 1 -55.79 7.76 -17.32
CA VAL A 1 -54.64 8.63 -17.48
C VAL A 1 -53.83 8.71 -16.16
N LEU A 2 -54.47 8.87 -15.03
CA LEU A 2 -53.82 8.88 -13.72
C LEU A 2 -53.15 7.57 -13.37
N ASP A 3 -53.76 6.42 -13.75
CA ASP A 3 -53.22 5.07 -13.51
C ASP A 3 -51.95 4.84 -14.36
N MET A 4 -51.91 5.34 -15.57
CA MET A 4 -50.72 5.20 -16.43
C MET A 4 -49.54 6.04 -15.90
N ALA A 5 -49.81 7.26 -15.42
CA ALA A 5 -48.83 8.11 -14.83
C ALA A 5 -48.29 7.51 -13.53
N ALA A 6 -49.17 6.97 -12.68
CA ALA A 6 -48.79 6.31 -11.45
C ALA A 6 -47.93 5.06 -11.72
N ARG A 7 -48.30 4.24 -12.70
CA ARG A 7 -47.51 3.06 -13.10
C ARG A 7 -46.16 3.44 -13.67
N TYR A 8 -46.11 4.50 -14.47
CA TYR A 8 -44.84 5.02 -14.99
C TYR A 8 -43.90 5.48 -13.87
N ASN A 9 -44.45 6.23 -12.89
CA ASN A 9 -43.66 6.70 -11.75
C ASN A 9 -43.15 5.56 -10.88
N VAL A 10 -43.97 4.54 -10.63
CA VAL A 10 -43.57 3.34 -9.88
C VAL A 10 -42.45 2.59 -10.61
N ALA A 11 -42.59 2.39 -11.92
CA ALA A 11 -41.55 1.72 -12.73
C ALA A 11 -40.26 2.53 -12.72
N LYS A 12 -40.34 3.85 -12.86
CA LYS A 12 -39.17 4.73 -12.84
C LYS A 12 -38.47 4.71 -11.48
N ASN A 13 -39.25 4.74 -10.39
CA ASN A 13 -38.70 4.66 -9.04
C ASN A 13 -38.03 3.31 -8.78
N ALA A 14 -38.60 2.21 -9.29
CA ALA A 14 -38.02 0.88 -9.21
C ALA A 14 -36.70 0.79 -9.96
N GLU A 15 -36.60 1.36 -11.18
CA GLU A 15 -35.35 1.41 -11.94
C GLU A 15 -34.30 2.24 -11.22
N THR A 16 -34.68 3.40 -10.64
CA THR A 16 -33.78 4.26 -9.87
C THR A 16 -33.25 3.50 -8.63
N LEU A 17 -34.09 2.76 -7.94
CA LEU A 17 -33.71 1.96 -6.78
C LEU A 17 -32.74 0.85 -7.18
N ILE A 18 -33.00 0.13 -8.26
CA ILE A 18 -32.11 -0.93 -8.76
C ILE A 18 -30.75 -0.34 -9.14
N ALA A 19 -30.74 0.83 -9.81
CA ALA A 19 -29.50 1.51 -10.17
C ALA A 19 -28.72 1.94 -8.92
N ALA A 20 -29.40 2.43 -7.88
CA ALA A 20 -28.78 2.81 -6.62
C ALA A 20 -28.20 1.61 -5.88
N GLU A 21 -28.92 0.48 -5.84
CA GLU A 21 -28.44 -0.76 -5.24
C GLU A 21 -27.22 -1.33 -5.99
N SER A 22 -27.26 -1.28 -7.33
CA SER A 22 -26.15 -1.72 -8.17
C SER A 22 -24.90 -0.88 -7.93
N LYS A 23 -25.07 0.45 -7.81
CA LYS A 23 -23.96 1.35 -7.52
C LYS A 23 -23.40 1.11 -6.13
N LEU A 24 -24.25 0.87 -5.13
CA LEU A 24 -23.83 0.54 -3.77
C LEU A 24 -23.01 -0.74 -3.74
N ASP A 25 -23.45 -1.79 -4.43
CA ASP A 25 -22.71 -3.05 -4.55
C ASP A 25 -21.35 -2.82 -5.19
N GLN A 26 -21.29 -1.99 -6.21
CA GLN A 26 -20.02 -1.63 -6.86
C GLN A 26 -19.08 -0.94 -5.89
N ILE A 27 -19.57 0.03 -5.12
CA ILE A 27 -18.77 0.77 -4.14
C ILE A 27 -18.25 -0.18 -3.05
N VAL A 28 -19.09 -1.08 -2.55
CA VAL A 28 -18.70 -2.06 -1.54
C VAL A 28 -17.59 -2.98 -2.08
N ARG A 29 -17.71 -3.44 -3.32
CA ARG A 29 -16.68 -4.28 -3.94
C ARG A 29 -15.38 -3.52 -4.14
N GLU A 30 -15.44 -2.26 -4.58
CA GLU A 30 -14.25 -1.42 -4.76
C GLU A 30 -13.51 -1.20 -3.44
N VAL A 31 -14.24 -0.94 -2.36
CA VAL A 31 -13.64 -0.77 -1.02
C VAL A 31 -13.02 -2.08 -0.54
N ALA A 32 -13.70 -3.21 -0.75
CA ALA A 32 -13.16 -4.53 -0.39
C ALA A 32 -11.88 -4.86 -1.17
N GLU A 33 -11.85 -4.54 -2.47
CA GLU A 33 -10.66 -4.73 -3.31
C GLU A 33 -9.51 -3.84 -2.86
N LYS A 34 -9.78 -2.57 -2.52
CA LYS A 34 -8.77 -1.64 -2.00
C LYS A 34 -8.19 -2.13 -0.68
N SER A 35 -9.04 -2.64 0.21
CA SER A 35 -8.61 -3.22 1.48
C SER A 35 -7.68 -4.41 1.26
N GLN A 36 -8.07 -5.31 0.36
CA GLN A 36 -7.27 -6.50 0.04
C GLN A 36 -5.93 -6.12 -0.61
N THR A 37 -5.95 -5.20 -1.56
CA THR A 37 -4.74 -4.70 -2.22
C THR A 37 -3.80 -4.06 -1.19
N ALA A 38 -4.35 -3.26 -0.28
CA ALA A 38 -3.56 -2.63 0.78
C ALA A 38 -2.91 -3.66 1.71
N GLU A 39 -3.63 -4.73 2.07
CA GLU A 39 -3.05 -5.82 2.87
C GLU A 39 -1.88 -6.51 2.18
N ILE A 40 -2.03 -6.79 0.88
CA ILE A 40 -0.97 -7.41 0.07
C ILE A 40 0.23 -6.47 -0.01
N ASP A 41 0.01 -5.20 -0.28
CA ASP A 41 1.07 -4.19 -0.38
C ASP A 41 1.79 -4.00 0.95
N MET A 42 1.06 -4.03 2.07
CA MET A 42 1.67 -4.00 3.41
C MET A 42 2.59 -5.19 3.63
N ALA A 43 2.13 -6.39 3.32
CA ALA A 43 2.92 -7.61 3.51
C ALA A 43 4.18 -7.60 2.63
N GLN A 44 4.06 -7.20 1.37
CA GLN A 44 5.18 -7.13 0.44
C GLN A 44 6.21 -6.07 0.84
N SER A 45 5.75 -4.87 1.22
CA SER A 45 6.65 -3.79 1.61
C SER A 45 7.32 -4.06 2.96
N GLU A 46 6.63 -4.71 3.89
CA GLU A 46 7.24 -5.15 5.14
C GLU A 46 8.35 -6.17 4.89
N GLN A 47 8.09 -7.18 4.06
CA GLN A 47 9.09 -8.18 3.68
C GLN A 47 10.29 -7.52 3.00
N ARG A 48 10.04 -6.59 2.08
CA ARG A 48 11.09 -5.86 1.37
C ARG A 48 11.92 -5.01 2.34
N SER A 49 11.30 -4.37 3.33
CA SER A 49 12.02 -3.60 4.35
C SER A 49 12.87 -4.50 5.26
N ASP A 50 12.39 -5.68 5.62
CA ASP A 50 13.17 -6.64 6.41
C ASP A 50 14.40 -7.13 5.66
N ILE A 51 14.24 -7.49 4.38
CA ILE A 51 15.33 -7.94 3.53
C ILE A 51 16.35 -6.82 3.31
N THR A 52 15.91 -5.62 2.98
CA THR A 52 16.81 -4.48 2.79
C THR A 52 17.49 -4.05 4.07
N GLY A 53 16.80 -4.16 5.22
CA GLY A 53 17.38 -3.91 6.54
C GLY A 53 18.54 -4.85 6.82
N GLN A 54 18.38 -6.13 6.54
CA GLN A 54 19.46 -7.12 6.67
C GLN A 54 20.60 -6.84 5.69
N HIS A 55 20.28 -6.43 4.48
CA HIS A 55 21.27 -6.08 3.46
C HIS A 55 22.09 -4.85 3.88
N ILE A 56 21.47 -3.86 4.53
CA ILE A 56 22.17 -2.69 5.08
C ILE A 56 23.22 -3.15 6.10
N VAL A 57 22.85 -4.04 7.02
CA VAL A 57 23.77 -4.54 8.05
C VAL A 57 24.96 -5.24 7.39
N ALA A 58 24.71 -6.11 6.41
CA ALA A 58 25.76 -6.80 5.67
C ALA A 58 26.67 -5.83 4.92
N GLN A 59 26.08 -4.83 4.24
CA GLN A 59 26.85 -3.86 3.46
C GLN A 59 27.69 -2.94 4.34
N LYS A 60 27.23 -2.59 5.53
CA LYS A 60 28.05 -1.83 6.49
C LYS A 60 29.30 -2.60 6.89
N GLU A 61 29.20 -3.92 7.03
CA GLU A 61 30.36 -4.75 7.30
C GLU A 61 31.34 -4.78 6.11
N VAL A 62 30.83 -4.81 4.87
CA VAL A 62 31.64 -4.72 3.67
C VAL A 62 32.41 -3.38 3.62
N VAL A 63 31.71 -2.27 3.88
CA VAL A 63 32.32 -0.93 3.92
C VAL A 63 33.46 -0.91 4.95
N LYS A 64 33.20 -1.43 6.14
CA LYS A 64 34.19 -1.48 7.22
C LYS A 64 35.41 -2.32 6.84
N ALA A 65 35.17 -3.47 6.21
CA ALA A 65 36.24 -4.33 5.75
C ALA A 65 37.09 -3.67 4.66
N TYR A 66 36.45 -2.99 3.71
CA TYR A 66 37.14 -2.25 2.63
C TYR A 66 37.96 -1.07 3.18
N GLU A 67 37.44 -0.34 4.15
CA GLU A 67 38.18 0.72 4.81
C GLU A 67 39.45 0.21 5.49
N LEU A 68 39.35 -0.90 6.21
CA LEU A 68 40.52 -1.54 6.86
C LEU A 68 41.54 -2.02 5.82
N GLN A 69 41.10 -2.61 4.74
CA GLN A 69 41.95 -3.05 3.63
C GLN A 69 42.63 -1.89 2.92
N PHE A 70 41.90 -0.78 2.76
CA PHE A 70 42.45 0.44 2.18
C PHE A 70 43.60 0.99 3.04
N LYS A 71 43.48 0.97 4.35
CA LYS A 71 44.52 1.45 5.27
C LYS A 71 45.84 0.68 5.12
N ILE A 72 45.77 -0.57 4.72
CA ILE A 72 46.96 -1.41 4.49
C ILE A 72 47.29 -1.58 3.01
N ALA A 73 46.77 -0.69 2.15
CA ALA A 73 47.01 -0.64 0.71
C ALA A 73 46.58 -1.91 -0.05
N ARG A 74 45.56 -2.65 0.45
CA ARG A 74 44.99 -3.84 -0.19
C ARG A 74 43.66 -3.58 -0.90
N ARG A 75 43.17 -2.36 -0.86
CA ARG A 75 41.99 -1.91 -1.59
C ARG A 75 42.24 -0.52 -2.15
N THR A 76 41.62 -0.23 -3.27
CA THR A 76 41.68 1.11 -3.87
C THR A 76 40.62 2.03 -3.22
N LEU A 77 40.85 3.33 -3.32
CA LEU A 77 39.84 4.33 -2.90
C LEU A 77 38.53 4.14 -3.68
N THR A 78 38.62 3.80 -4.98
CA THR A 78 37.47 3.54 -5.82
C THR A 78 36.62 2.40 -5.27
N ASP A 79 37.25 1.32 -4.75
CA ASP A 79 36.55 0.21 -4.14
C ASP A 79 35.76 0.65 -2.89
N VAL A 80 36.40 1.48 -2.04
CA VAL A 80 35.77 2.01 -0.83
C VAL A 80 34.56 2.89 -1.18
N LEU A 81 34.75 3.80 -2.14
CA LEU A 81 33.67 4.69 -2.59
C LEU A 81 32.54 3.89 -3.23
N GLY A 82 32.85 2.85 -3.98
CA GLY A 82 31.86 1.94 -4.55
C GLY A 82 31.03 1.25 -3.47
N ALA A 83 31.67 0.79 -2.40
CA ALA A 83 30.97 0.16 -1.28
C ALA A 83 30.03 1.13 -0.56
N TYR A 84 30.46 2.39 -0.38
CA TYR A 84 29.59 3.45 0.18
C TYR A 84 28.41 3.78 -0.73
N THR A 85 28.66 3.86 -2.05
CA THR A 85 27.58 4.12 -3.03
C THR A 85 26.53 3.01 -3.00
N GLU A 86 26.97 1.77 -2.91
CA GLU A 86 26.08 0.62 -2.78
C GLU A 86 25.27 0.69 -1.49
N LEU A 87 25.91 1.02 -0.37
CA LEU A 87 25.22 1.21 0.92
C LEU A 87 24.14 2.29 0.81
N ALA A 88 24.46 3.43 0.21
CA ALA A 88 23.50 4.51 0.03
C ALA A 88 22.29 4.07 -0.80
N GLY A 89 22.52 3.28 -1.85
CA GLY A 89 21.46 2.72 -2.67
C GLY A 89 20.53 1.79 -1.89
N ILE A 90 21.09 0.93 -1.04
CA ILE A 90 20.31 0.00 -0.22
C ILE A 90 19.52 0.77 0.85
N GLU A 91 20.12 1.78 1.47
CA GLU A 91 19.44 2.63 2.44
C GLU A 91 18.24 3.36 1.81
N GLN A 92 18.40 3.83 0.57
CA GLN A 92 17.32 4.45 -0.18
C GLN A 92 16.20 3.46 -0.48
N GLU A 93 16.53 2.24 -0.85
CA GLU A 93 15.56 1.16 -1.04
C GLU A 93 14.79 0.84 0.24
N TYR A 94 15.48 0.80 1.37
CA TYR A 94 14.86 0.58 2.68
C TYR A 94 13.85 1.68 3.00
N VAL A 95 14.23 2.94 2.83
CA VAL A 95 13.32 4.08 3.05
C VAL A 95 12.11 4.01 2.13
N SER A 96 12.31 3.65 0.87
CA SER A 96 11.22 3.46 -0.10
C SER A 96 10.26 2.37 0.36
N ALA A 97 10.78 1.23 0.81
CA ALA A 97 9.95 0.13 1.31
C ALA A 97 9.16 0.53 2.56
N ARG A 98 9.78 1.30 3.47
CA ARG A 98 9.09 1.80 4.66
C ARG A 98 7.99 2.80 4.32
N ASN A 99 8.23 3.68 3.34
CA ASN A 99 7.22 4.61 2.85
C ASN A 99 6.06 3.88 2.18
N ASP A 100 6.35 2.86 1.38
CA ASP A 100 5.32 2.04 0.72
C ASP A 100 4.46 1.32 1.77
N PHE A 101 5.07 0.79 2.82
CA PHE A 101 4.35 0.17 3.92
C PHE A 101 3.42 1.17 4.60
N ARG A 102 3.91 2.36 4.91
CA ARG A 102 3.10 3.41 5.53
C ARG A 102 1.92 3.81 4.66
N ASP A 103 2.15 4.00 3.35
CA ASP A 103 1.10 4.39 2.42
C ASP A 103 0.04 3.29 2.31
N ALA A 104 0.46 2.03 2.23
CA ALA A 104 -0.46 0.90 2.19
C ALA A 104 -1.25 0.76 3.51
N ALA A 105 -0.60 0.99 4.65
CA ALA A 105 -1.26 0.97 5.96
C ALA A 105 -2.33 2.06 6.06
N LEU A 106 -2.05 3.26 5.53
CA LEU A 106 -3.02 4.35 5.50
C LEU A 106 -4.20 4.01 4.58
N ASP A 107 -3.93 3.45 3.41
CA ASP A 107 -4.98 3.00 2.48
C ASP A 107 -5.87 1.93 3.13
N TYR A 108 -5.25 0.99 3.85
CA TYR A 108 -5.97 -0.04 4.60
C TYR A 108 -6.89 0.57 5.65
N LEU A 109 -6.37 1.52 6.45
CA LEU A 109 -7.14 2.19 7.49
C LEU A 109 -8.32 2.98 6.90
N VAL A 110 -8.10 3.67 5.79
CA VAL A 110 -9.16 4.40 5.08
C VAL A 110 -10.24 3.43 4.59
N ALA A 111 -9.85 2.33 3.98
CA ALA A 111 -10.81 1.33 3.50
C ALA A 111 -11.60 0.71 4.65
N GLN A 112 -10.95 0.39 5.77
CA GLN A 112 -11.62 -0.13 6.97
C GLN A 112 -12.58 0.89 7.57
N SER A 113 -12.22 2.17 7.59
CA SER A 113 -13.08 3.26 8.04
C SER A 113 -14.34 3.37 7.19
N GLN A 114 -14.23 3.23 5.87
CA GLN A 114 -15.36 3.25 4.95
C GLN A 114 -16.32 2.08 5.20
N VAL A 115 -15.77 0.88 5.43
CA VAL A 115 -16.57 -0.30 5.77
C VAL A 115 -17.29 -0.12 7.10
N ALA A 116 -16.61 0.40 8.11
CA ALA A 116 -17.18 0.66 9.43
C ALA A 116 -18.31 1.70 9.36
N ASN A 117 -18.13 2.77 8.62
CA ASN A 117 -19.16 3.79 8.42
C ASN A 117 -20.39 3.22 7.72
N TRP A 118 -20.18 2.41 6.69
CA TRP A 118 -21.27 1.76 5.96
C TRP A 118 -22.04 0.80 6.88
N ALA A 119 -21.33 -0.01 7.66
CA ALA A 119 -21.96 -0.93 8.62
C ALA A 119 -22.74 -0.17 9.69
N GLY A 120 -22.23 0.96 10.17
CA GLY A 120 -22.93 1.84 11.11
C GLY A 120 -24.23 2.41 10.55
N VAL A 121 -24.21 2.85 9.30
CA VAL A 121 -25.39 3.37 8.61
C VAL A 121 -26.45 2.27 8.44
N VAL A 122 -26.04 1.07 8.10
CA VAL A 122 -26.96 -0.07 7.93
C VAL A 122 -27.59 -0.46 9.27
N GLN A 123 -26.83 -0.41 10.38
CA GLN A 123 -27.33 -0.76 11.70
C GLN A 123 -28.33 0.27 12.29
N GLU A 124 -28.19 1.53 11.92
CA GLU A 124 -29.10 2.59 12.36
C GLU A 124 -30.48 2.53 11.70
N LYS A 125 -30.64 1.78 10.63
CA LYS A 125 -31.91 1.54 9.95
C LYS A 125 -32.57 0.23 10.38
#